data_3d3e6a58b099b89155091e182efacb80
#
_entry.id   3d3e6a58b099b89155091e182efacb80
#
_cell.length_a   1.000
_cell.length_b   1.000
_cell.length_c   1.000
_cell.angle_alpha   90.00
_cell.angle_beta   90.00
_cell.angle_gamma   90.00
#
_symmetry.space_group_name_H-M   'P 1'
#
loop_
_entity.id
_entity.type
_entity.pdbx_description
1 polymer ?
#
loop_
_entity_poly.entity_id
_entity_poly.type
_entity_poly.pdbx_seq_one_letter_code
_entity_poly.pdbx_strand_id
1 'polypeptide(L)'
;YKRQALKYVDSDYVLDVKKDIGLTDSDLAGQYQYTKDIVSVDGSQRGTTWQATPGLFAYRRSIAKEVLGTDDPAEVQTYLSDWDKFNDVAAQAAAKGYKMLSGFDDAYRTFSNNVAAPWVTGTTVTVDENIMKWVDQTKEYTDKGYNNKSSLWDSQWAADQGPTGKVFGFFYSTWGIN
;
A
#
# COMPACT_ATOMS: atom_id res chain seq x y z
N TYR A 1 -5.33 -2.96 -6.74
CA TYR A 1 -6.54 -3.75 -7.08
C TYR A 1 -7.25 -3.22 -8.33
N LYS A 2 -7.37 -1.90 -8.54
CA LYS A 2 -7.91 -1.32 -9.79
C LYS A 2 -7.29 -1.98 -11.03
N ARG A 3 -5.99 -2.19 -11.03
CA ARG A 3 -5.24 -2.82 -12.13
C ARG A 3 -5.64 -4.27 -12.40
N GLN A 4 -6.03 -5.04 -11.37
CA GLN A 4 -6.48 -6.43 -11.53
C GLN A 4 -7.93 -6.49 -12.03
N ALA A 5 -8.81 -5.62 -11.54
CA ALA A 5 -10.19 -5.53 -11.99
C ALA A 5 -10.27 -5.12 -13.48
N LEU A 6 -9.52 -4.10 -13.90
CA LEU A 6 -9.52 -3.60 -15.27
C LEU A 6 -9.24 -4.68 -16.31
N LYS A 7 -8.36 -5.63 -16.02
CA LYS A 7 -8.06 -6.75 -16.91
C LYS A 7 -9.30 -7.53 -17.33
N TYR A 8 -10.32 -7.58 -16.47
CA TYR A 8 -11.54 -8.33 -16.70
C TYR A 8 -12.70 -7.41 -17.11
N VAL A 9 -12.89 -6.30 -16.40
CA VAL A 9 -14.05 -5.42 -16.64
C VAL A 9 -14.02 -4.67 -17.97
N ASP A 10 -12.82 -4.47 -18.53
CA ASP A 10 -12.65 -3.89 -19.89
C ASP A 10 -12.82 -4.94 -21.00
N SER A 11 -13.01 -6.21 -20.65
CA SER A 11 -13.20 -7.30 -21.62
C SER A 11 -14.68 -7.57 -21.88
N ASP A 12 -14.96 -8.24 -23.00
CA ASP A 12 -16.31 -8.69 -23.37
C ASP A 12 -16.71 -10.01 -22.68
N TYR A 13 -15.85 -10.55 -21.81
CA TYR A 13 -16.09 -11.85 -21.14
C TYR A 13 -16.88 -11.74 -19.83
N VAL A 14 -17.12 -10.53 -19.32
CA VAL A 14 -17.83 -10.31 -18.07
C VAL A 14 -19.22 -9.72 -18.28
N LEU A 15 -20.16 -10.19 -17.48
CA LEU A 15 -21.56 -9.78 -17.54
C LEU A 15 -21.80 -8.50 -16.71
N ASP A 16 -22.83 -7.74 -17.08
CA ASP A 16 -23.38 -6.67 -16.25
C ASP A 16 -24.15 -7.27 -15.08
N VAL A 17 -23.78 -6.88 -13.86
CA VAL A 17 -24.37 -7.49 -12.64
C VAL A 17 -25.83 -7.10 -12.43
N LYS A 18 -26.28 -5.97 -12.99
CA LYS A 18 -27.68 -5.54 -12.94
C LYS A 18 -28.46 -6.10 -14.09
N LYS A 19 -28.01 -5.87 -15.31
CA LYS A 19 -28.73 -6.20 -16.55
C LYS A 19 -28.79 -7.72 -16.80
N ASP A 20 -27.67 -8.41 -16.63
CA ASP A 20 -27.54 -9.80 -17.04
C ASP A 20 -27.71 -10.76 -15.85
N ILE A 21 -27.29 -10.34 -14.64
CA ILE A 21 -27.40 -11.14 -13.41
C ILE A 21 -28.67 -10.82 -12.63
N GLY A 22 -29.21 -9.60 -12.80
CA GLY A 22 -30.47 -9.19 -12.16
C GLY A 22 -30.32 -8.60 -10.75
N LEU A 23 -29.11 -8.18 -10.32
CA LEU A 23 -28.92 -7.48 -9.06
C LEU A 23 -29.55 -6.08 -9.11
N THR A 24 -30.22 -5.70 -8.03
CA THR A 24 -30.85 -4.39 -7.88
C THR A 24 -29.91 -3.38 -7.19
N ASP A 25 -30.27 -2.11 -7.21
CA ASP A 25 -29.56 -1.08 -6.46
C ASP A 25 -29.61 -1.34 -4.95
N SER A 26 -30.70 -1.96 -4.47
CA SER A 26 -30.82 -2.37 -3.06
C SER A 26 -29.81 -3.46 -2.68
N ASP A 27 -29.56 -4.42 -3.58
CA ASP A 27 -28.58 -5.48 -3.33
C ASP A 27 -27.14 -4.92 -3.27
N LEU A 28 -26.88 -3.83 -3.98
CA LEU A 28 -25.59 -3.18 -4.09
C LEU A 28 -25.40 -1.98 -3.15
N ALA A 29 -26.44 -1.62 -2.37
CA ALA A 29 -26.44 -0.41 -1.55
C ALA A 29 -25.35 -0.41 -0.45
N GLY A 30 -25.01 -1.59 0.10
CA GLY A 30 -23.97 -1.72 1.12
C GLY A 30 -22.53 -1.61 0.61
N GLN A 31 -22.32 -1.52 -0.69
CA GLN A 31 -20.98 -1.38 -1.25
C GLN A 31 -20.54 0.08 -1.28
N TYR A 32 -19.26 0.33 -0.97
CA TYR A 32 -18.67 1.67 -1.11
C TYR A 32 -18.67 2.10 -2.58
N GLN A 33 -19.00 3.36 -2.84
CA GLN A 33 -19.10 3.87 -4.22
C GLN A 33 -17.82 3.66 -5.03
N TYR A 34 -16.64 3.96 -4.46
CA TYR A 34 -15.38 3.78 -5.16
C TYR A 34 -15.12 2.32 -5.61
N THR A 35 -15.68 1.33 -4.90
CA THR A 35 -15.54 -0.09 -5.30
C THR A 35 -16.46 -0.44 -6.46
N LYS A 36 -17.61 0.22 -6.57
CA LYS A 36 -18.50 0.11 -7.74
C LYS A 36 -17.88 0.80 -8.95
N ASP A 37 -17.27 1.97 -8.76
CA ASP A 37 -16.64 2.73 -9.85
C ASP A 37 -15.46 1.98 -10.49
N ILE A 38 -14.68 1.25 -9.68
CA ILE A 38 -13.54 0.44 -10.18
C ILE A 38 -13.98 -0.66 -11.14
N VAL A 39 -15.19 -1.20 -10.97
CA VAL A 39 -15.72 -2.32 -11.75
C VAL A 39 -16.80 -1.88 -12.73
N SER A 40 -16.96 -0.58 -12.97
CA SER A 40 -17.91 -0.03 -13.91
C SER A 40 -17.21 0.54 -15.14
N VAL A 41 -17.69 0.17 -16.32
CA VAL A 41 -17.22 0.62 -17.62
C VAL A 41 -18.44 1.01 -18.45
N ASP A 42 -18.44 2.22 -19.02
CA ASP A 42 -19.51 2.76 -19.89
C ASP A 42 -20.92 2.64 -19.28
N GLY A 43 -21.02 2.89 -17.96
CA GLY A 43 -22.29 2.81 -17.23
C GLY A 43 -22.75 1.39 -16.86
N SER A 44 -21.99 0.35 -17.23
CA SER A 44 -22.22 -1.04 -16.90
C SER A 44 -21.38 -1.44 -15.70
N GLN A 45 -22.01 -1.90 -14.62
CA GLN A 45 -21.28 -2.46 -13.47
C GLN A 45 -21.01 -3.95 -13.73
N ARG A 46 -19.75 -4.28 -13.93
CA ARG A 46 -19.27 -5.61 -14.38
C ARG A 46 -18.62 -6.43 -13.26
N GLY A 47 -18.94 -6.13 -12.02
CA GLY A 47 -18.47 -6.87 -10.87
C GLY A 47 -19.00 -6.34 -9.56
N THR A 48 -18.73 -7.08 -8.50
CA THR A 48 -19.03 -6.70 -7.13
C THR A 48 -17.79 -6.86 -6.26
N THR A 49 -17.79 -6.23 -5.09
CA THR A 49 -16.73 -6.40 -4.09
C THR A 49 -17.31 -6.89 -2.79
N TRP A 50 -16.56 -7.75 -2.11
CA TRP A 50 -16.87 -8.20 -0.76
C TRP A 50 -15.88 -7.64 0.29
N GLN A 51 -14.85 -6.92 -0.16
CA GLN A 51 -13.78 -6.44 0.70
C GLN A 51 -13.32 -5.04 0.29
N ALA A 52 -13.14 -4.17 1.27
CA ALA A 52 -12.41 -2.93 1.13
C ALA A 52 -10.96 -3.14 1.65
N THR A 53 -9.99 -2.61 0.94
CA THR A 53 -8.56 -2.77 1.25
C THR A 53 -7.85 -1.42 1.34
N PRO A 54 -8.21 -0.55 2.33
CA PRO A 54 -7.50 0.70 2.56
C PRO A 54 -6.05 0.39 2.96
N GLY A 55 -5.12 1.25 2.53
CA GLY A 55 -3.73 1.17 2.96
C GLY A 55 -3.59 1.63 4.42
N LEU A 56 -2.70 0.99 5.15
CA LEU A 56 -2.31 1.37 6.49
C LEU A 56 -0.83 1.05 6.72
N PHE A 57 -0.24 1.68 7.73
CA PHE A 57 1.09 1.35 8.23
C PHE A 57 0.94 0.70 9.61
N ALA A 58 1.26 -0.60 9.68
CA ALA A 58 1.31 -1.34 10.92
C ALA A 58 2.71 -1.21 11.53
N TYR A 59 2.82 -0.80 12.79
CA TYR A 59 4.10 -0.67 13.46
C TYR A 59 4.20 -1.57 14.68
N ARG A 60 5.42 -1.93 15.05
CA ARG A 60 5.72 -2.71 16.25
C ARG A 60 5.76 -1.79 17.46
N ARG A 61 4.78 -1.92 18.35
CA ARG A 61 4.61 -1.05 19.52
C ARG A 61 5.84 -1.02 20.42
N SER A 62 6.48 -2.18 20.65
CA SER A 62 7.70 -2.24 21.47
C SER A 62 8.86 -1.43 20.88
N ILE A 63 9.06 -1.49 19.54
CA ILE A 63 10.08 -0.71 18.86
C ILE A 63 9.72 0.78 18.86
N ALA A 64 8.45 1.12 18.62
CA ALA A 64 8.00 2.52 18.69
C ALA A 64 8.25 3.11 20.08
N LYS A 65 7.96 2.35 21.14
CA LYS A 65 8.26 2.76 22.52
C LYS A 65 9.73 3.05 22.74
N GLU A 66 10.62 2.21 22.22
CA GLU A 66 12.06 2.44 22.34
C GLU A 66 12.55 3.61 21.49
N VAL A 67 12.06 3.74 20.24
CA VAL A 67 12.54 4.73 19.28
C VAL A 67 11.96 6.11 19.57
N LEU A 68 10.66 6.20 19.80
CA LEU A 68 9.90 7.46 19.93
C LEU A 68 9.54 7.83 21.38
N GLY A 69 9.71 6.92 22.33
CA GLY A 69 9.27 7.10 23.71
C GLY A 69 7.78 6.82 23.94
N THR A 70 7.03 6.56 22.88
CA THR A 70 5.59 6.27 22.93
C THR A 70 5.24 5.08 22.04
N ASP A 71 4.15 4.39 22.40
CA ASP A 71 3.55 3.32 21.59
C ASP A 71 2.05 3.60 21.33
N ASP A 72 1.57 4.78 21.70
CA ASP A 72 0.20 5.22 21.43
C ASP A 72 0.01 5.52 19.93
N PRO A 73 -1.01 4.94 19.27
CA PRO A 73 -1.19 5.13 17.83
C PRO A 73 -1.41 6.59 17.41
N ALA A 74 -2.10 7.39 18.22
CA ALA A 74 -2.35 8.79 17.88
C ALA A 74 -1.07 9.62 17.97
N GLU A 75 -0.23 9.37 18.96
CA GLU A 75 1.07 10.01 19.09
C GLU A 75 2.03 9.54 17.99
N VAL A 76 2.14 8.23 17.75
CA VAL A 76 2.98 7.68 16.69
C VAL A 76 2.59 8.23 15.32
N GLN A 77 1.29 8.43 15.05
CA GLN A 77 0.82 9.06 13.80
C GLN A 77 1.43 10.45 13.59
N THR A 78 1.68 11.23 14.63
CA THR A 78 2.29 12.57 14.48
C THR A 78 3.73 12.52 13.99
N TYR A 79 4.47 11.44 14.33
CA TYR A 79 5.84 11.19 13.85
C TYR A 79 5.89 10.60 12.45
N LEU A 80 4.77 10.10 11.94
CA LEU A 80 4.67 9.43 10.64
C LEU A 80 3.74 10.18 9.67
N SER A 81 3.44 11.46 9.93
CA SER A 81 2.41 12.23 9.21
C SER A 81 2.80 12.61 7.78
N ASP A 82 4.09 12.65 7.49
CA ASP A 82 4.66 12.98 6.19
C ASP A 82 5.99 12.22 5.98
N TRP A 83 6.52 12.29 4.76
CA TRP A 83 7.73 11.54 4.42
C TRP A 83 9.00 12.07 5.09
N ASP A 84 9.08 13.36 5.39
CA ASP A 84 10.26 13.94 6.07
C ASP A 84 10.34 13.38 7.49
N LYS A 85 9.23 13.42 8.23
CA LYS A 85 9.14 12.82 9.57
C LYS A 85 9.33 11.31 9.55
N PHE A 86 8.78 10.62 8.55
CA PHE A 86 8.98 9.19 8.38
C PHE A 86 10.47 8.86 8.19
N ASN A 87 11.20 9.66 7.41
CA ASN A 87 12.64 9.52 7.22
C ASN A 87 13.42 9.81 8.51
N ASP A 88 12.99 10.79 9.31
CA ASP A 88 13.58 11.08 10.62
C ASP A 88 13.41 9.89 11.58
N VAL A 89 12.24 9.26 11.61
CA VAL A 89 12.00 8.04 12.39
C VAL A 89 12.86 6.89 11.88
N ALA A 90 13.05 6.75 10.56
CA ALA A 90 13.93 5.74 9.99
C ALA A 90 15.38 5.89 10.48
N ALA A 91 15.89 7.14 10.54
CA ALA A 91 17.22 7.42 11.06
C ALA A 91 17.32 7.10 12.57
N GLN A 92 16.32 7.47 13.36
CA GLN A 92 16.26 7.16 14.79
C GLN A 92 16.20 5.65 15.06
N ALA A 93 15.39 4.92 14.29
CA ALA A 93 15.30 3.47 14.38
C ALA A 93 16.65 2.81 14.05
N ALA A 94 17.30 3.23 12.98
CA ALA A 94 18.62 2.71 12.59
C ALA A 94 19.69 2.98 13.65
N ALA A 95 19.70 4.14 14.29
CA ALA A 95 20.61 4.46 15.39
C ALA A 95 20.46 3.53 16.60
N LYS A 96 19.29 2.90 16.75
CA LYS A 96 19.01 1.91 17.80
C LYS A 96 19.08 0.46 17.32
N GLY A 97 19.57 0.22 16.10
CA GLY A 97 19.76 -1.12 15.53
C GLY A 97 18.51 -1.75 14.95
N TYR A 98 17.47 -0.96 14.69
CA TYR A 98 16.25 -1.36 14.01
C TYR A 98 16.26 -0.96 12.53
N LYS A 99 15.43 -1.60 11.74
CA LYS A 99 15.11 -1.17 10.37
C LYS A 99 13.76 -0.44 10.36
N MET A 100 13.62 0.53 9.50
CA MET A 100 12.30 1.19 9.32
C MET A 100 11.33 0.30 8.55
N LEU A 101 11.81 -0.31 7.48
CA LEU A 101 11.07 -1.22 6.59
C LEU A 101 11.84 -2.53 6.41
N SER A 102 11.15 -3.59 6.00
CA SER A 102 11.79 -4.86 5.66
C SER A 102 12.36 -4.82 4.24
N GLY A 103 11.57 -4.43 3.27
CA GLY A 103 11.92 -4.50 1.86
C GLY A 103 12.12 -3.15 1.19
N PHE A 104 12.77 -3.21 0.03
CA PHE A 104 12.97 -2.04 -0.83
C PHE A 104 11.67 -1.65 -1.57
N ASP A 105 10.69 -2.54 -1.67
CA ASP A 105 9.41 -2.30 -2.34
C ASP A 105 8.21 -2.10 -1.38
N ASP A 106 8.44 -2.15 -0.07
CA ASP A 106 7.38 -2.02 0.96
C ASP A 106 6.56 -0.75 0.79
N ALA A 107 7.19 0.41 0.57
CA ALA A 107 6.52 1.69 0.42
C ALA A 107 5.97 1.96 -1.00
N TYR A 108 6.27 1.11 -1.98
CA TYR A 108 5.96 1.38 -3.40
C TYR A 108 4.50 1.76 -3.64
N ARG A 109 3.54 1.13 -2.96
CA ARG A 109 2.10 1.37 -3.19
C ARG A 109 1.65 2.75 -2.76
N THR A 110 2.28 3.34 -1.76
CA THR A 110 1.94 4.69 -1.32
C THR A 110 2.30 5.74 -2.38
N PHE A 111 3.37 5.50 -3.14
CA PHE A 111 3.78 6.36 -4.25
C PHE A 111 2.99 6.03 -5.54
N SER A 112 2.91 4.77 -5.91
CA SER A 112 2.29 4.34 -7.17
C SER A 112 0.77 4.56 -7.23
N ASN A 113 0.09 4.67 -6.09
CA ASN A 113 -1.33 5.01 -6.03
C ASN A 113 -1.59 6.51 -6.19
N ASN A 114 -0.57 7.34 -6.11
CA ASN A 114 -0.65 8.79 -6.21
C ASN A 114 -0.02 9.34 -7.50
N VAL A 115 0.18 8.50 -8.52
CA VAL A 115 0.66 8.94 -9.83
C VAL A 115 -0.41 9.78 -10.56
N ALA A 116 0.02 10.85 -11.18
CA ALA A 116 -0.83 11.78 -11.92
C ALA A 116 -0.97 11.42 -13.40
N ALA A 117 -0.01 10.68 -13.96
CA ALA A 117 0.04 10.34 -15.36
C ALA A 117 0.13 8.83 -15.60
N PRO A 118 -0.42 8.31 -16.71
CA PRO A 118 -0.22 6.93 -17.10
C PRO A 118 1.24 6.68 -17.52
N TRP A 119 1.70 5.45 -17.37
CA TRP A 119 3.04 5.03 -17.78
C TRP A 119 3.29 5.18 -19.30
N VAL A 120 2.22 5.08 -20.09
CA VAL A 120 2.30 5.16 -21.54
C VAL A 120 1.18 6.05 -22.06
N THR A 121 1.52 7.02 -22.93
CA THR A 121 0.57 7.84 -23.68
C THR A 121 0.95 7.75 -25.16
N GLY A 122 0.10 7.10 -25.95
CA GLY A 122 0.45 6.75 -27.32
C GLY A 122 1.66 5.80 -27.33
N THR A 123 2.77 6.24 -27.89
CA THR A 123 4.05 5.49 -27.92
C THR A 123 5.10 6.03 -26.95
N THR A 124 4.74 7.01 -26.13
CA THR A 124 5.67 7.66 -25.20
C THR A 124 5.56 7.04 -23.81
N VAL A 125 6.69 6.61 -23.26
CA VAL A 125 6.79 6.17 -21.85
C VAL A 125 7.09 7.37 -20.97
N THR A 126 6.32 7.52 -19.89
CA THR A 126 6.50 8.58 -18.90
C THR A 126 6.65 7.94 -17.52
N VAL A 127 7.72 8.28 -16.83
CA VAL A 127 7.90 7.90 -15.43
C VAL A 127 7.39 9.06 -14.57
N ASP A 128 6.35 8.81 -13.81
CA ASP A 128 5.75 9.81 -12.93
C ASP A 128 6.73 10.23 -11.82
N GLU A 129 6.69 11.50 -11.42
CA GLU A 129 7.55 12.07 -10.38
C GLU A 129 7.43 11.32 -9.04
N ASN A 130 6.23 10.85 -8.69
CA ASN A 130 6.05 10.07 -7.47
C ASN A 130 6.74 8.69 -7.54
N ILE A 131 6.86 8.10 -8.72
CA ILE A 131 7.66 6.89 -8.90
C ILE A 131 9.15 7.19 -8.70
N MET A 132 9.64 8.32 -9.20
CA MET A 132 11.03 8.72 -8.96
C MET A 132 11.30 9.01 -7.49
N LYS A 133 10.38 9.66 -6.76
CA LYS A 133 10.48 9.84 -5.31
C LYS A 133 10.61 8.52 -4.56
N TRP A 134 9.87 7.49 -4.98
CA TRP A 134 10.04 6.15 -4.41
C TRP A 134 11.41 5.55 -4.74
N VAL A 135 11.88 5.69 -5.96
CA VAL A 135 13.23 5.21 -6.37
C VAL A 135 14.31 5.84 -5.51
N ASP A 136 14.27 7.16 -5.31
CA ASP A 136 15.23 7.89 -4.50
C ASP A 136 15.15 7.47 -3.03
N GLN A 137 13.96 7.38 -2.46
CA GLN A 137 13.76 6.95 -1.07
C GLN A 137 14.26 5.52 -0.85
N THR A 138 13.88 4.57 -1.72
CA THR A 138 14.28 3.17 -1.52
C THR A 138 15.79 2.97 -1.70
N LYS A 139 16.41 3.75 -2.62
CA LYS A 139 17.86 3.78 -2.76
C LYS A 139 18.53 4.30 -1.48
N GLU A 140 18.05 5.43 -0.96
CA GLU A 140 18.57 6.02 0.28
C GLU A 140 18.43 5.05 1.46
N TYR A 141 17.27 4.41 1.61
CA TYR A 141 17.01 3.44 2.68
C TYR A 141 17.92 2.21 2.58
N THR A 142 18.20 1.77 1.37
CA THR A 142 19.12 0.65 1.10
C THR A 142 20.55 1.02 1.43
N ASP A 143 21.00 2.21 0.99
CA ASP A 143 22.36 2.71 1.21
C ASP A 143 22.63 2.99 2.71
N LYS A 144 21.67 3.60 3.39
CA LYS A 144 21.75 3.90 4.84
C LYS A 144 21.42 2.70 5.73
N GLY A 145 21.00 1.58 5.17
CA GLY A 145 20.65 0.38 5.92
C GLY A 145 19.36 0.51 6.73
N TYR A 146 18.40 1.30 6.27
CA TYR A 146 17.09 1.45 6.89
C TYR A 146 16.10 0.34 6.52
N ASN A 147 16.46 -0.52 5.58
CA ASN A 147 15.73 -1.74 5.24
C ASN A 147 16.63 -2.98 5.26
N ASN A 148 16.05 -4.17 5.22
CA ASN A 148 16.73 -5.47 5.17
C ASN A 148 17.00 -5.96 3.74
N LYS A 149 16.78 -5.13 2.73
CA LYS A 149 16.97 -5.47 1.30
C LYS A 149 16.14 -6.69 0.86
N SER A 150 15.03 -6.93 1.55
CA SER A 150 14.07 -7.95 1.19
C SER A 150 13.10 -7.44 0.11
N SER A 151 12.24 -8.30 -0.37
CA SER A 151 11.10 -7.95 -1.21
C SER A 151 9.80 -8.41 -0.54
N LEU A 152 8.68 -7.78 -0.90
CA LEU A 152 7.35 -8.21 -0.46
C LEU A 152 7.16 -9.70 -0.73
N TRP A 153 6.69 -10.43 0.28
CA TRP A 153 6.37 -11.85 0.23
C TRP A 153 7.56 -12.81 0.22
N ASP A 154 8.78 -12.32 0.32
CA ASP A 154 9.91 -13.24 0.49
C ASP A 154 10.03 -13.77 1.95
N SER A 155 10.92 -14.73 2.15
CA SER A 155 11.10 -15.36 3.46
C SER A 155 11.64 -14.41 4.53
N GLN A 156 12.48 -13.43 4.14
CA GLN A 156 13.00 -12.43 5.08
C GLN A 156 11.90 -11.46 5.49
N TRP A 157 11.06 -11.00 4.54
CA TRP A 157 9.90 -10.15 4.84
C TRP A 157 8.94 -10.84 5.81
N ALA A 158 8.68 -12.13 5.62
CA ALA A 158 7.87 -12.93 6.54
C ALA A 158 8.53 -13.08 7.94
N ALA A 159 9.83 -13.35 7.98
CA ALA A 159 10.58 -13.50 9.24
C ALA A 159 10.62 -12.19 10.04
N ASP A 160 10.74 -11.04 9.37
CA ASP A 160 10.77 -9.72 10.00
C ASP A 160 9.46 -9.37 10.74
N GLN A 161 8.36 -9.99 10.37
CA GLN A 161 7.07 -9.87 11.06
C GLN A 161 6.97 -10.73 12.33
N GLY A 162 7.84 -11.70 12.47
CA GLY A 162 7.87 -12.60 13.62
C GLY A 162 8.21 -11.88 14.94
N PRO A 163 8.05 -12.54 16.09
CA PRO A 163 8.20 -11.92 17.41
C PRO A 163 9.61 -11.37 17.68
N THR A 164 10.64 -11.90 17.03
CA THR A 164 12.04 -11.45 17.15
C THR A 164 12.47 -10.48 16.06
N GLY A 165 11.57 -10.11 15.15
CA GLY A 165 11.84 -9.17 14.07
C GLY A 165 12.25 -7.79 14.57
N LYS A 166 13.20 -7.16 13.88
CA LYS A 166 13.77 -5.85 14.22
C LYS A 166 13.35 -4.75 13.23
N VAL A 167 12.18 -4.89 12.62
CA VAL A 167 11.60 -3.92 11.70
C VAL A 167 10.54 -3.11 12.42
N PHE A 168 10.61 -1.78 12.28
CA PHE A 168 9.70 -0.84 12.91
C PHE A 168 8.26 -1.03 12.43
N GLY A 169 8.06 -1.16 11.10
CA GLY A 169 6.72 -1.34 10.59
C GLY A 169 6.64 -1.79 9.13
N PHE A 170 5.41 -2.01 8.69
CA PHE A 170 5.05 -2.60 7.41
C PHE A 170 3.86 -1.88 6.80
N PHE A 171 3.89 -1.65 5.50
CA PHE A 171 2.74 -1.17 4.76
C PHE A 171 1.79 -2.34 4.46
N TYR A 172 0.62 -2.26 5.03
CA TYR A 172 -0.43 -3.27 4.90
C TYR A 172 -1.73 -2.71 4.33
N SER A 173 -2.66 -3.60 4.17
CA SER A 173 -4.08 -3.35 4.10
C SER A 173 -4.78 -4.32 5.05
N THR A 174 -6.11 -4.35 5.04
CA THR A 174 -6.93 -5.21 5.90
C THR A 174 -6.57 -6.71 5.83
N TRP A 175 -6.01 -7.17 4.74
CA TRP A 175 -5.52 -8.56 4.59
C TRP A 175 -4.33 -8.90 5.52
N GLY A 176 -3.60 -7.91 6.01
CA GLY A 176 -2.45 -8.09 6.90
C GLY A 176 -2.80 -8.14 8.39
N ILE A 177 -4.08 -8.10 8.74
CA ILE A 177 -4.55 -8.12 10.14
C ILE A 177 -4.65 -9.57 10.68
N ASN A 178 -4.72 -10.57 9.81
CA ASN A 178 -4.86 -11.98 10.16
C ASN A 178 -3.53 -12.64 10.46
#